data_b52893a6009a03bac997a66b5427c787
#
_entry.id   b52893a6009a03bac997a66b5427c787
#
_cell.length_a   1.000
_cell.length_b   1.000
_cell.length_c   1.000
_cell.angle_alpha   90.00
_cell.angle_beta   90.00
_cell.angle_gamma   90.00
#
_symmetry.space_group_name_H-M   'P 1'
#
loop_
_entity.id
_entity.type
_entity.pdbx_description
1 polymer ?
#
loop_
_entity_poly.entity_id
_entity_poly.type
_entity_poly.pdbx_seq_one_letter_code
_entity_poly.pdbx_strand_id
1 'polypeptide(L)'
;MGIVYLAEQSKPVKRRVALKVIKAGMDTKQVIARFEAERQALARMNHAGIAQVYEAGATEQGRPYFVLEFVKGIPITEACDEHKLDTTQRLELLAKVCDAVQHAHTKGIIHRDLKPSNILVSIGEDDVLEPKIIDF
;
A
#
# COMPACT_ATOMS: atom_id res chain seq x y z
N MET A 1 -5.44 7.65 -10.23
CA MET A 1 -5.99 8.79 -9.53
C MET A 1 -4.95 9.71 -8.89
N GLY A 2 -3.73 9.36 -8.92
CA GLY A 2 -2.62 10.16 -8.42
C GLY A 2 -1.31 9.74 -9.04
N ILE A 3 -0.27 10.49 -8.75
CA ILE A 3 1.10 10.17 -9.15
C ILE A 3 1.82 9.66 -7.92
N VAL A 4 2.54 8.55 -8.09
CA VAL A 4 3.36 7.96 -7.03
C VAL A 4 4.82 8.19 -7.35
N TYR A 5 5.56 8.79 -6.41
CA TYR A 5 6.99 9.06 -6.53
C TYR A 5 7.76 8.21 -5.54
N LEU A 6 8.92 7.73 -5.95
CA LEU A 6 9.91 7.27 -5.00
C LEU A 6 10.60 8.51 -4.42
N ALA A 7 10.55 8.69 -3.13
CA ALA A 7 11.08 9.86 -2.45
C ALA A 7 11.94 9.47 -1.24
N GLU A 8 12.74 10.42 -0.77
CA GLU A 8 13.49 10.27 0.47
C GLU A 8 12.92 11.22 1.51
N GLN A 9 12.49 10.69 2.62
CA GLN A 9 12.09 11.49 3.77
C GLN A 9 13.34 11.83 4.59
N SER A 10 13.53 13.10 4.91
CA SER A 10 14.69 13.56 5.67
C SER A 10 14.41 13.68 7.17
N LYS A 11 13.17 13.97 7.55
CA LYS A 11 12.75 14.16 8.94
C LYS A 11 11.40 13.46 9.20
N PRO A 12 11.16 12.95 10.39
CA PRO A 12 12.07 12.87 11.54
C PRO A 12 13.19 11.82 11.36
N VAL A 13 13.04 10.92 10.42
CA VAL A 13 14.00 9.84 10.13
C VAL A 13 14.28 9.80 8.64
N LYS A 14 15.53 9.61 8.27
CA LYS A 14 15.93 9.45 6.88
C LYS A 14 15.54 8.06 6.38
N ARG A 15 14.64 8.00 5.40
CA ARG A 15 14.18 6.73 4.80
C ARG A 15 13.58 6.95 3.42
N ARG A 16 13.57 5.88 2.62
CA ARG A 16 12.84 5.87 1.36
C ARG A 16 11.35 5.69 1.62
N VAL A 17 10.54 6.42 0.89
CA VAL A 17 9.08 6.38 0.99
C VAL A 17 8.46 6.43 -0.40
N ALA A 18 7.21 5.97 -0.49
CA ALA A 18 6.38 6.22 -1.66
C ALA A 18 5.52 7.47 -1.37
N LEU A 19 5.63 8.48 -2.20
CA LEU A 19 4.85 9.70 -2.08
C LEU A 19 3.74 9.69 -3.13
N LYS A 20 2.50 9.59 -2.67
CA LYS A 20 1.32 9.59 -3.54
C LYS A 20 0.65 10.96 -3.47
N VAL A 21 0.61 11.66 -4.60
CA VAL A 21 -0.02 12.98 -4.72
C VAL A 21 -1.28 12.85 -5.57
N ILE A 22 -2.40 13.35 -5.07
CA ILE A 22 -3.68 13.33 -5.78
C ILE A 22 -3.62 14.32 -6.94
N LYS A 23 -4.11 13.91 -8.11
CA LYS A 23 -4.07 14.72 -9.32
C LYS A 23 -4.82 16.05 -9.18
N ALA A 24 -4.30 17.09 -9.83
CA ALA A 24 -4.99 18.36 -10.01
C ALA A 24 -6.36 18.16 -10.67
N GLY A 25 -7.35 18.95 -10.24
CA GLY A 25 -8.72 18.85 -10.74
C GLY A 25 -9.59 17.83 -10.00
N MET A 26 -9.01 17.05 -9.09
CA MET A 26 -9.74 16.12 -8.21
C MET A 26 -9.86 16.67 -6.78
N ASP A 27 -9.65 17.96 -6.61
CA ASP A 27 -9.64 18.67 -5.34
C ASP A 27 -11.00 19.32 -5.00
N THR A 28 -12.10 18.68 -5.40
CA THR A 28 -13.44 19.11 -5.00
C THR A 28 -13.63 18.89 -3.49
N LYS A 29 -14.57 19.64 -2.88
CA LYS A 29 -14.89 19.49 -1.46
C LYS A 29 -15.22 18.04 -1.08
N GLN A 30 -15.90 17.30 -1.97
CA GLN A 30 -16.22 15.88 -1.75
C GLN A 30 -14.98 15.01 -1.73
N VAL A 31 -14.04 15.24 -2.63
CA VAL A 31 -12.78 14.48 -2.70
C VAL A 31 -11.94 14.74 -1.45
N ILE A 32 -11.85 16.00 -1.02
CA ILE A 32 -11.10 16.37 0.18
C ILE A 32 -11.73 15.76 1.44
N ALA A 33 -13.07 15.82 1.57
CA ALA A 33 -13.77 15.21 2.69
C ALA A 33 -13.57 13.68 2.73
N ARG A 34 -13.63 13.03 1.57
CA ARG A 34 -13.38 11.60 1.44
C ARG A 34 -11.93 11.26 1.80
N PHE A 35 -10.98 12.07 1.35
CA PHE A 35 -9.56 11.93 1.69
C PHE A 35 -9.34 12.01 3.21
N GLU A 36 -9.95 12.97 3.90
CA GLU A 36 -9.81 13.12 5.35
C GLU A 36 -10.40 11.92 6.10
N ALA A 37 -11.53 11.40 5.65
CA ALA A 37 -12.13 10.19 6.23
C ALA A 37 -11.26 8.96 6.02
N GLU A 38 -10.74 8.76 4.81
CA GLU A 38 -9.84 7.65 4.48
C GLU A 38 -8.52 7.74 5.23
N ARG A 39 -7.99 8.93 5.40
CA ARG A 39 -6.77 9.19 6.17
C ARG A 39 -6.86 8.62 7.59
N GLN A 40 -7.96 8.87 8.28
CA GLN A 40 -8.16 8.36 9.63
C GLN A 40 -8.22 6.83 9.67
N ALA A 41 -8.91 6.24 8.70
CA ALA A 41 -9.04 4.80 8.60
C ALA A 41 -7.71 4.13 8.25
N LEU A 42 -6.99 4.66 7.26
CA LEU A 42 -5.70 4.12 6.82
C LEU A 42 -4.63 4.21 7.92
N ALA A 43 -4.64 5.27 8.72
CA ALA A 43 -3.71 5.43 9.82
C ALA A 43 -3.87 4.37 10.92
N ARG A 44 -5.05 3.75 11.01
CA ARG A 44 -5.35 2.70 11.98
C ARG A 44 -4.91 1.30 11.54
N MET A 45 -4.61 1.14 10.26
CA MET A 45 -4.16 -0.17 9.76
C MET A 45 -2.70 -0.40 10.15
N ASN A 46 -2.45 -1.49 10.83
CA ASN A 46 -1.12 -1.93 11.19
C ASN A 46 -1.04 -3.45 11.01
N HIS A 47 -0.58 -3.86 9.85
CA HIS A 47 -0.46 -5.26 9.47
C HIS A 47 0.76 -5.45 8.56
N ALA A 48 1.53 -6.52 8.80
CA ALA A 48 2.75 -6.79 8.02
C ALA A 48 2.46 -6.96 6.51
N GLY A 49 1.27 -7.41 6.15
CA GLY A 49 0.83 -7.60 4.77
C GLY A 49 0.21 -6.37 4.11
N ILE A 50 0.25 -5.20 4.75
CA ILE A 50 -0.28 -3.95 4.23
C ILE A 50 0.79 -2.86 4.34
N ALA A 51 1.03 -2.14 3.23
CA ALA A 51 1.97 -1.02 3.25
C ALA A 51 1.48 0.07 4.22
N GLN A 52 2.34 0.45 5.16
CA GLN A 52 2.02 1.40 6.21
C GLN A 52 1.85 2.81 5.65
N VAL A 53 0.85 3.54 6.13
CA VAL A 53 0.72 4.98 5.91
C VAL A 53 1.50 5.70 7.03
N TYR A 54 2.54 6.42 6.64
CA TYR A 54 3.37 7.16 7.60
C TYR A 54 2.81 8.54 7.90
N GLU A 55 2.34 9.23 6.87
CA GLU A 55 1.90 10.61 6.98
C GLU A 55 0.89 10.93 5.88
N ALA A 56 0.02 11.88 6.14
CA ALA A 56 -0.88 12.43 5.15
C ALA A 56 -1.00 13.93 5.38
N GLY A 57 -1.13 14.69 4.32
CA GLY A 57 -1.21 16.14 4.39
C GLY A 57 -1.67 16.75 3.08
N ALA A 58 -1.44 18.05 2.94
CA ALA A 58 -1.73 18.79 1.72
C ALA A 58 -0.51 19.61 1.31
N THR A 59 -0.28 19.70 0.01
CA THR A 59 0.79 20.55 -0.55
C THR A 59 0.46 22.04 -0.36
N GLU A 60 1.41 22.93 -0.64
CA GLU A 60 1.17 24.37 -0.61
C GLU A 60 0.05 24.80 -1.56
N GLN A 61 -0.13 24.07 -2.67
CA GLN A 61 -1.22 24.28 -3.60
C GLN A 61 -2.55 23.60 -3.16
N GLY A 62 -2.59 23.00 -1.97
CA GLY A 62 -3.79 22.37 -1.44
C GLY A 62 -4.05 20.96 -1.97
N ARG A 63 -3.10 20.32 -2.65
CA ARG A 63 -3.26 18.94 -3.13
C ARG A 63 -3.04 17.95 -2.01
N PRO A 64 -3.97 17.01 -1.79
CA PRO A 64 -3.75 15.94 -0.83
C PRO A 64 -2.59 15.04 -1.23
N TYR A 65 -1.81 14.59 -0.23
CA TYR A 65 -0.76 13.61 -0.45
C TYR A 65 -0.69 12.60 0.69
N PHE A 66 -0.15 11.41 0.40
CA PHE A 66 0.19 10.39 1.38
C PHE A 66 1.68 10.05 1.30
N VAL A 67 2.29 9.88 2.46
CA VAL A 67 3.62 9.30 2.60
C VAL A 67 3.45 7.86 3.05
N LEU A 68 3.86 6.93 2.22
CA LEU A 68 3.63 5.51 2.39
C LEU A 68 4.94 4.74 2.53
N GLU A 69 4.87 3.58 3.15
CA GLU A 69 5.97 2.63 3.15
C GLU A 69 6.38 2.31 1.71
N PHE A 70 7.67 2.41 1.41
CA PHE A 70 8.20 1.94 0.14
C PHE A 70 8.39 0.43 0.20
N VAL A 71 7.66 -0.29 -0.64
CA VAL A 71 7.75 -1.76 -0.72
C VAL A 71 8.62 -2.13 -1.91
N LYS A 72 9.81 -2.66 -1.63
CA LYS A 72 10.71 -3.18 -2.66
C LYS A 72 10.31 -4.62 -2.98
N GLY A 73 9.47 -4.78 -3.98
CA GLY A 73 8.97 -6.08 -4.39
C GLY A 73 8.45 -6.06 -5.81
N ILE A 74 7.99 -7.21 -6.27
CA ILE A 74 7.42 -7.40 -7.60
C ILE A 74 5.97 -7.91 -7.49
N PRO A 75 5.13 -7.69 -8.51
CA PRO A 75 3.74 -8.16 -8.47
C PRO A 75 3.64 -9.66 -8.18
N ILE A 76 2.62 -10.07 -7.45
CA ILE A 76 2.47 -11.43 -6.94
C ILE A 76 2.50 -12.51 -8.02
N THR A 77 1.88 -12.28 -9.17
CA THR A 77 1.90 -13.25 -10.28
C THR A 77 3.31 -13.42 -10.85
N GLU A 78 4.03 -12.33 -11.00
CA GLU A 78 5.42 -12.34 -11.46
C GLU A 78 6.35 -13.05 -10.45
N ALA A 79 6.14 -12.79 -9.16
CA ALA A 79 6.91 -13.47 -8.10
C ALA A 79 6.66 -14.98 -8.10
N CYS A 80 5.42 -15.42 -8.26
CA CYS A 80 5.07 -16.84 -8.34
C CYS A 80 5.75 -17.53 -9.51
N ASP A 81 5.82 -16.88 -10.67
CA ASP A 81 6.44 -17.41 -11.86
C ASP A 81 7.97 -17.42 -11.74
N GLU A 82 8.55 -16.34 -11.26
CA GLU A 82 10.01 -16.21 -11.09
C GLU A 82 10.57 -17.24 -10.10
N HIS A 83 9.86 -17.46 -8.99
CA HIS A 83 10.26 -18.43 -7.97
C HIS A 83 9.73 -19.85 -8.23
N LYS A 84 9.06 -20.08 -9.36
CA LYS A 84 8.52 -21.37 -9.77
C LYS A 84 7.68 -22.05 -8.68
N LEU A 85 6.81 -21.28 -8.05
CA LEU A 85 5.97 -21.79 -6.97
C LEU A 85 4.98 -22.83 -7.49
N ASP A 86 4.83 -23.91 -6.74
CA ASP A 86 3.79 -24.92 -7.00
C ASP A 86 2.41 -24.40 -6.50
N THR A 87 1.36 -25.20 -6.72
CA THR A 87 0.01 -24.81 -6.34
C THR A 87 -0.13 -24.60 -4.84
N THR A 88 0.46 -25.46 -4.03
CA THR A 88 0.42 -25.34 -2.56
C THR A 88 1.09 -24.05 -2.09
N GLN A 89 2.27 -23.74 -2.63
CA GLN A 89 3.01 -22.52 -2.30
C GLN A 89 2.24 -21.25 -2.71
N ARG A 90 1.59 -21.28 -3.88
CA ARG A 90 0.75 -20.16 -4.35
C ARG A 90 -0.45 -19.95 -3.44
N LEU A 91 -1.09 -21.02 -2.97
CA LEU A 91 -2.21 -20.96 -2.04
C LEU A 91 -1.78 -20.43 -0.67
N GLU A 92 -0.61 -20.82 -0.17
CA GLU A 92 -0.05 -20.31 1.08
C GLU A 92 0.20 -18.80 0.99
N LEU A 93 0.74 -18.34 -0.14
CA LEU A 93 0.98 -16.91 -0.38
C LEU A 93 -0.35 -16.14 -0.45
N LEU A 94 -1.35 -16.70 -1.14
CA LEU A 94 -2.69 -16.11 -1.21
C LEU A 94 -3.35 -16.06 0.17
N ALA A 95 -3.16 -17.07 1.01
CA ALA A 95 -3.68 -17.07 2.38
C ALA A 95 -3.15 -15.90 3.20
N LYS A 96 -1.88 -15.55 3.03
CA LYS A 96 -1.28 -14.35 3.67
C LYS A 96 -1.95 -13.07 3.19
N VAL A 97 -2.25 -12.98 1.90
CA VAL A 97 -2.98 -11.83 1.32
C VAL A 97 -4.39 -11.74 1.91
N CYS A 98 -5.10 -12.86 1.99
CA CYS A 98 -6.44 -12.92 2.58
C CYS A 98 -6.44 -12.47 4.05
N ASP A 99 -5.42 -12.84 4.80
CA ASP A 99 -5.27 -12.42 6.20
C ASP A 99 -5.12 -10.89 6.31
N ALA A 100 -4.33 -10.30 5.44
CA ALA A 100 -4.17 -8.85 5.37
C ALA A 100 -5.49 -8.14 4.97
N VAL A 101 -6.19 -8.67 3.99
CA VAL A 101 -7.50 -8.15 3.55
C VAL A 101 -8.51 -8.24 4.69
N GLN A 102 -8.53 -9.35 5.41
CA GLN A 102 -9.43 -9.54 6.57
C GLN A 102 -9.15 -8.48 7.65
N HIS A 103 -7.87 -8.18 7.91
CA HIS A 103 -7.50 -7.11 8.84
C HIS A 103 -8.11 -5.77 8.41
N ALA A 104 -8.00 -5.40 7.14
CA ALA A 104 -8.60 -4.17 6.61
C ALA A 104 -10.12 -4.18 6.78
N HIS A 105 -10.78 -5.30 6.47
CA HIS A 105 -12.23 -5.44 6.61
C HIS A 105 -12.69 -5.28 8.06
N THR A 106 -11.94 -5.80 9.04
CA THR A 106 -12.27 -5.59 10.45
C THR A 106 -12.17 -4.14 10.88
N LYS A 107 -11.38 -3.33 10.17
CA LYS A 107 -11.28 -1.88 10.36
C LYS A 107 -12.28 -1.08 9.52
N GLY A 108 -13.16 -1.76 8.80
CA GLY A 108 -14.17 -1.12 7.94
C GLY A 108 -13.63 -0.61 6.61
N ILE A 109 -12.46 -1.07 6.19
CA ILE A 109 -11.82 -0.62 4.96
C ILE A 109 -11.92 -1.70 3.90
N ILE A 110 -12.43 -1.33 2.73
CA ILE A 110 -12.51 -2.18 1.55
C ILE A 110 -11.58 -1.61 0.50
N HIS A 111 -10.68 -2.44 -0.04
CA HIS A 111 -9.69 -1.99 -1.02
C HIS A 111 -10.33 -1.46 -2.32
N ARG A 112 -11.31 -2.17 -2.86
CA ARG A 112 -12.06 -1.82 -4.10
C ARG A 112 -11.29 -1.96 -5.42
N ASP A 113 -9.98 -2.11 -5.38
CA ASP A 113 -9.15 -2.25 -6.60
C ASP A 113 -8.04 -3.29 -6.39
N LEU A 114 -8.37 -4.38 -5.69
CA LEU A 114 -7.41 -5.45 -5.43
C LEU A 114 -7.11 -6.22 -6.70
N LYS A 115 -5.86 -6.21 -7.10
CA LYS A 115 -5.37 -6.86 -8.33
C LYS A 115 -3.90 -7.22 -8.15
N PRO A 116 -3.34 -8.11 -8.99
CA PRO A 116 -1.94 -8.54 -8.83
C PRO A 116 -0.93 -7.39 -8.79
N SER A 117 -1.14 -6.31 -9.54
CA SER A 117 -0.24 -5.15 -9.54
C SER A 117 -0.25 -4.37 -8.21
N ASN A 118 -1.28 -4.54 -7.38
CA ASN A 118 -1.39 -3.92 -6.06
C ASN A 118 -1.00 -4.87 -4.92
N ILE A 119 -0.42 -6.02 -5.23
CA ILE A 119 0.12 -6.96 -4.26
C ILE A 119 1.58 -7.20 -4.63
N LEU A 120 2.48 -6.59 -3.88
CA LEU A 120 3.92 -6.72 -4.11
C LEU A 120 4.49 -7.80 -3.19
N VAL A 121 5.38 -8.62 -3.73
CA VAL A 121 6.05 -9.68 -2.97
C VAL A 121 7.52 -9.34 -2.86
N SER A 122 8.02 -9.31 -1.63
CA SER A 122 9.43 -9.17 -1.32
C SER A 122 9.94 -10.47 -0.69
N ILE A 123 11.27 -10.62 -0.70
CA ILE A 123 11.93 -11.75 -0.02
C ILE A 123 12.34 -11.25 1.36
N GLY A 124 11.78 -11.86 2.40
CA GLY A 124 12.13 -11.58 3.79
C GLY A 124 13.32 -12.42 4.27
N GLU A 125 13.49 -12.46 5.57
CA GLU A 125 14.49 -13.32 6.21
C GLU A 125 14.20 -14.80 5.90
N ASP A 126 15.25 -15.61 5.82
CA ASP A 126 15.17 -17.06 5.49
C ASP A 126 14.51 -17.37 4.14
N ASP A 127 14.62 -16.46 3.16
CA ASP A 127 14.06 -16.62 1.82
C ASP A 127 12.53 -16.79 1.80
N VAL A 128 11.85 -16.31 2.84
CA VAL A 128 10.39 -16.35 2.92
C VAL A 128 9.80 -15.24 2.04
N LEU A 129 8.84 -15.61 1.19
CA LEU A 129 8.11 -14.64 0.37
C LEU A 129 7.05 -13.93 1.20
N GLU A 130 7.11 -12.60 1.20
CA GLU A 130 6.22 -11.75 1.98
C GLU A 130 5.39 -10.85 1.07
N PRO A 131 4.06 -11.07 0.98
CA PRO A 131 3.20 -10.18 0.21
C PRO A 131 2.84 -8.95 1.00
N LYS A 132 2.76 -7.81 0.31
CA LYS A 132 2.22 -6.57 0.84
C LYS A 132 1.23 -5.96 -0.12
N ILE A 133 0.08 -5.57 0.40
CA ILE A 133 -0.95 -4.88 -0.36
C ILE A 133 -0.65 -3.39 -0.34
N ILE A 134 -0.67 -2.79 -1.51
CA ILE A 134 -0.50 -1.36 -1.70
C ILE A 134 -1.77 -0.72 -2.25
N ASP A 135 -1.84 0.58 -2.24
CA ASP A 135 -2.96 1.35 -2.85
C ASP A 135 -4.35 1.07 -2.26
N PHE A 136 -4.43 0.97 -0.97
CA PHE A 136 -5.73 0.94 -0.30
C PHE A 136 -6.57 2.19 -0.55
#